data_3b4695d324fef157f0478f8c63e6d813
#
_entry.id   3b4695d324fef157f0478f8c63e6d813
#
_cell.length_a   1.000
_cell.length_b   1.000
_cell.length_c   1.000
_cell.angle_alpha   90.00
_cell.angle_beta   90.00
_cell.angle_gamma   90.00
#
_symmetry.space_group_name_H-M   'P 1'
#
loop_
_entity.id
_entity.type
_entity.pdbx_description
1 polymer ?
#
loop_
_entity_poly.entity_id
_entity_poly.type
_entity_poly.pdbx_seq_one_letter_code
_entity_poly.pdbx_strand_id
1 'polypeptide(L)'
;RHGNLFTGFSTEDTPAIVEATKFRQGIVIAQVNEIVDELPRVDIPGDWVDYVIQSPKPFYIEPLFTRDPALITDAQVLKGMMAIKGIYGEYGIKSLNHGIGFDTAAIELLLPTYGEELGLKGKICTNFILNPHPSMIPAIESGWVESIHCFGGELGMDEYVAARSDIFFVGPDGSMRSNRAFSQTAGHYAIDMFIGGTLQIDPYGNSSTATANRVAGFGGAPNMGCDPKGRRHSSEAWLKCGEEYGVKEAMWGPVHRGKRLVVQLAETFREKLAPGFVEELDAFALAKNANL
;
A
#
# COMPACT_ATOMS: atom_id res chain seq x y z
N ARG A 1 -12.83 -16.17 25.73
CA ARG A 1 -13.39 -17.50 26.07
C ARG A 1 -13.91 -18.27 24.84
N HIS A 2 -14.12 -17.63 23.72
CA HIS A 2 -14.70 -18.23 22.51
C HIS A 2 -13.69 -18.39 21.36
N GLY A 3 -12.40 -18.11 21.58
CA GLY A 3 -11.39 -18.20 20.55
C GLY A 3 -11.44 -17.09 19.50
N ASN A 4 -12.32 -16.11 19.65
CA ASN A 4 -12.37 -14.95 18.76
C ASN A 4 -11.06 -14.16 18.78
N LEU A 5 -10.67 -13.58 17.65
CA LEU A 5 -9.45 -12.81 17.53
C LEU A 5 -9.73 -11.35 17.17
N PHE A 6 -8.90 -10.47 17.70
CA PHE A 6 -8.79 -9.07 17.37
C PHE A 6 -7.41 -8.81 16.78
N THR A 7 -7.35 -8.22 15.60
CA THR A 7 -6.11 -7.98 14.84
C THR A 7 -5.62 -6.53 14.92
N GLY A 8 -6.23 -5.72 15.79
CA GLY A 8 -5.92 -4.30 15.86
C GLY A 8 -6.37 -3.54 14.60
N PHE A 9 -5.65 -2.49 14.27
CA PHE A 9 -5.86 -1.74 13.03
C PHE A 9 -5.22 -2.41 11.81
N SER A 10 -4.36 -3.39 12.03
CA SER A 10 -3.82 -4.19 10.94
C SER A 10 -4.94 -5.03 10.33
N THR A 11 -5.37 -4.63 9.17
CA THR A 11 -6.51 -5.26 8.50
C THR A 11 -6.08 -5.97 7.24
N GLU A 12 -4.80 -6.02 6.99
CA GLU A 12 -4.24 -6.57 5.77
C GLU A 12 -4.93 -7.89 5.35
N ASP A 13 -4.22 -8.82 4.83
CA ASP A 13 -4.83 -10.01 4.25
C ASP A 13 -5.25 -11.07 5.28
N THR A 14 -4.92 -10.91 6.56
CA THR A 14 -5.09 -11.95 7.58
C THR A 14 -6.52 -12.49 7.69
N PRO A 15 -7.58 -11.70 7.86
CA PRO A 15 -8.94 -12.24 7.95
C PRO A 15 -9.36 -12.98 6.69
N ALA A 16 -8.99 -12.48 5.51
CA ALA A 16 -9.35 -13.16 4.26
C ALA A 16 -8.53 -14.42 4.00
N ILE A 17 -7.28 -14.48 4.46
CA ILE A 17 -6.47 -15.70 4.41
C ILE A 17 -7.10 -16.77 5.30
N VAL A 18 -7.53 -16.39 6.50
CA VAL A 18 -8.23 -17.31 7.42
C VAL A 18 -9.53 -17.81 6.81
N GLU A 19 -10.36 -16.90 6.29
CA GLU A 19 -11.60 -17.28 5.61
C GLU A 19 -11.35 -18.24 4.45
N ALA A 20 -10.41 -17.93 3.56
CA ALA A 20 -10.06 -18.78 2.44
C ALA A 20 -9.51 -20.14 2.89
N THR A 21 -8.76 -20.18 3.99
CA THR A 21 -8.23 -21.41 4.58
C THR A 21 -9.38 -22.30 5.08
N LYS A 22 -10.33 -21.73 5.80
CA LYS A 22 -11.50 -22.49 6.30
C LYS A 22 -12.40 -22.94 5.16
N PHE A 23 -12.58 -22.12 4.13
CA PHE A 23 -13.32 -22.51 2.92
C PHE A 23 -12.74 -23.75 2.24
N ARG A 24 -11.44 -23.94 2.35
CA ARG A 24 -10.69 -25.09 1.83
C ARG A 24 -10.50 -26.21 2.84
N GLN A 25 -11.16 -26.14 4.00
CA GLN A 25 -11.03 -27.12 5.09
C GLN A 25 -9.56 -27.24 5.60
N GLY A 26 -8.83 -26.15 5.52
CA GLY A 26 -7.47 -26.06 6.04
C GLY A 26 -7.44 -25.83 7.55
N ILE A 27 -6.24 -25.89 8.12
CA ILE A 27 -5.97 -25.68 9.54
C ILE A 27 -5.51 -24.25 9.76
N VAL A 28 -6.12 -23.58 10.75
CA VAL A 28 -5.76 -22.23 11.18
C VAL A 28 -5.10 -22.29 12.55
N ILE A 29 -3.85 -21.87 12.62
CA ILE A 29 -3.09 -21.73 13.84
C ILE A 29 -2.85 -20.24 14.08
N ALA A 30 -3.38 -19.71 15.18
CA ALA A 30 -3.24 -18.31 15.54
C ALA A 30 -2.20 -18.14 16.64
N GLN A 31 -1.14 -17.39 16.36
CA GLN A 31 -0.26 -16.87 17.40
C GLN A 31 -0.81 -15.53 17.90
N VAL A 32 -1.05 -15.43 19.20
CA VAL A 32 -1.62 -14.23 19.83
C VAL A 32 -0.65 -13.66 20.86
N ASN A 33 -0.69 -12.34 21.05
CA ASN A 33 0.10 -11.67 22.06
C ASN A 33 -0.52 -11.83 23.45
N GLU A 34 -1.83 -11.65 23.53
CA GLU A 34 -2.57 -11.63 24.78
C GLU A 34 -3.86 -12.46 24.66
N ILE A 35 -4.23 -13.07 25.75
CA ILE A 35 -5.54 -13.71 25.94
C ILE A 35 -6.31 -12.85 26.94
N VAL A 36 -7.45 -12.32 26.49
CA VAL A 36 -8.27 -11.40 27.25
C VAL A 36 -9.71 -11.96 27.40
N ASP A 37 -10.43 -11.43 28.38
CA ASP A 37 -11.82 -11.85 28.60
C ASP A 37 -12.78 -11.22 27.58
N GLU A 38 -12.50 -10.01 27.13
CA GLU A 38 -13.33 -9.26 26.19
C GLU A 38 -12.47 -8.59 25.12
N LEU A 39 -12.95 -8.60 23.88
CA LEU A 39 -12.32 -7.96 22.73
C LEU A 39 -13.07 -6.67 22.39
N PRO A 40 -12.37 -5.63 21.87
CA PRO A 40 -13.03 -4.43 21.36
C PRO A 40 -14.00 -4.73 20.21
N ARG A 41 -13.66 -5.72 19.39
CA ARG A 41 -14.47 -6.27 18.30
C ARG A 41 -13.94 -7.64 17.89
N VAL A 42 -14.69 -8.37 17.11
CA VAL A 42 -14.26 -9.65 16.54
C VAL A 42 -13.85 -9.45 15.08
N ASP A 43 -12.56 -9.64 14.80
CA ASP A 43 -12.03 -9.61 13.43
C ASP A 43 -12.01 -10.98 12.77
N ILE A 44 -11.75 -12.02 13.55
CA ILE A 44 -11.77 -13.42 13.12
C ILE A 44 -12.61 -14.22 14.12
N PRO A 45 -13.70 -14.84 13.67
CA PRO A 45 -14.52 -15.71 14.52
C PRO A 45 -13.72 -16.89 15.07
N GLY A 46 -13.96 -17.25 16.33
CA GLY A 46 -13.21 -18.32 17.00
C GLY A 46 -13.45 -19.71 16.40
N ASP A 47 -14.59 -19.95 15.77
CA ASP A 47 -14.90 -21.19 15.06
C ASP A 47 -14.08 -21.36 13.76
N TRP A 48 -13.39 -20.32 13.33
CA TRP A 48 -12.45 -20.38 12.22
C TRP A 48 -11.00 -20.69 12.66
N VAL A 49 -10.76 -20.79 13.96
CA VAL A 49 -9.42 -21.00 14.53
C VAL A 49 -9.34 -22.38 15.15
N ASP A 50 -8.42 -23.20 14.68
CA ASP A 50 -8.23 -24.56 15.17
C ASP A 50 -7.29 -24.60 16.40
N TYR A 51 -6.25 -23.77 16.40
CA TYR A 51 -5.27 -23.71 17.49
C TYR A 51 -4.89 -22.26 17.80
N VAL A 52 -4.75 -21.97 19.10
CA VAL A 52 -4.25 -20.70 19.60
C VAL A 52 -2.98 -20.93 20.39
N ILE A 53 -1.93 -20.19 20.06
CA ILE A 53 -0.64 -20.24 20.74
C ILE A 53 -0.37 -18.82 21.27
N GLN A 54 -0.25 -18.67 22.58
CA GLN A 54 0.16 -17.40 23.15
C GLN A 54 1.67 -17.22 23.02
N SER A 55 2.09 -16.09 22.50
CA SER A 55 3.50 -15.73 22.45
C SER A 55 4.04 -15.51 23.86
N PRO A 56 5.22 -16.05 24.21
CA PRO A 56 5.83 -15.83 25.52
C PRO A 56 6.24 -14.37 25.75
N LYS A 57 6.37 -13.59 24.67
CA LYS A 57 6.53 -12.13 24.70
C LYS A 57 5.63 -11.54 23.63
N PRO A 58 4.92 -10.44 23.94
CA PRO A 58 4.16 -9.74 22.90
C PRO A 58 5.04 -9.42 21.70
N PHE A 59 4.52 -9.70 20.53
CA PHE A 59 5.15 -9.36 19.25
C PHE A 59 4.32 -8.25 18.60
N TYR A 60 4.94 -7.14 18.33
CA TYR A 60 4.30 -6.01 17.69
C TYR A 60 4.87 -5.81 16.29
N ILE A 61 4.08 -5.19 15.42
CA ILE A 61 4.57 -4.71 14.13
C ILE A 61 5.68 -3.69 14.41
N GLU A 62 6.88 -3.97 13.91
CA GLU A 62 7.97 -3.00 13.98
C GLU A 62 7.69 -1.84 13.03
N PRO A 63 8.05 -0.59 13.42
CA PRO A 63 7.95 0.54 12.51
C PRO A 63 8.79 0.25 11.27
N LEU A 64 8.23 0.52 10.11
CA LEU A 64 8.99 0.39 8.89
C LEU A 64 10.15 1.39 8.92
N PHE A 65 11.37 0.90 8.80
CA PHE A 65 12.61 1.67 8.91
C PHE A 65 12.69 2.85 7.92
N THR A 66 11.82 2.87 6.93
CA THR A 66 11.69 3.93 5.94
C THR A 66 10.92 5.16 6.42
N ARG A 67 10.57 5.24 7.70
CA ARG A 67 9.74 6.33 8.22
C ARG A 67 10.50 7.42 8.97
N ASP A 68 11.78 7.25 9.23
CA ASP A 68 12.60 8.28 9.85
C ASP A 68 12.99 9.34 8.80
N PRO A 69 12.45 10.57 8.88
CA PRO A 69 12.76 11.63 7.93
C PRO A 69 14.25 12.01 7.91
N ALA A 70 14.97 11.77 8.99
CA ALA A 70 16.40 12.05 9.09
C ALA A 70 17.25 11.17 8.16
N LEU A 71 16.68 10.07 7.68
CA LEU A 71 17.33 9.16 6.75
C LEU A 71 17.03 9.46 5.27
N ILE A 72 16.19 10.44 4.99
CA ILE A 72 15.89 10.88 3.63
C ILE A 72 17.09 11.65 3.07
N THR A 73 17.57 11.23 1.91
CA THR A 73 18.72 11.83 1.24
C THR A 73 18.31 12.99 0.33
N ASP A 74 19.26 13.89 0.02
CA ASP A 74 19.05 14.99 -0.94
C ASP A 74 18.58 14.47 -2.32
N ALA A 75 19.11 13.33 -2.75
CA ALA A 75 18.70 12.69 -4.01
C ALA A 75 17.21 12.27 -3.98
N GLN A 76 16.72 11.80 -2.84
CA GLN A 76 15.31 11.44 -2.67
C GLN A 76 14.42 12.67 -2.62
N VAL A 77 14.87 13.74 -1.97
CA VAL A 77 14.18 15.04 -2.01
C VAL A 77 14.09 15.56 -3.44
N LEU A 78 15.18 15.55 -4.20
CA LEU A 78 15.18 15.97 -5.60
C LEU A 78 14.25 15.11 -6.46
N LYS A 79 14.28 13.79 -6.32
CA LYS A 79 13.34 12.89 -7.01
C LYS A 79 11.89 13.22 -6.65
N GLY A 80 11.62 13.50 -5.38
CA GLY A 80 10.31 13.92 -4.90
C GLY A 80 9.83 15.22 -5.57
N MET A 81 10.68 16.23 -5.62
CA MET A 81 10.39 17.49 -6.30
C MET A 81 10.11 17.29 -7.80
N MET A 82 10.92 16.47 -8.46
CA MET A 82 10.73 16.14 -9.89
C MET A 82 9.40 15.39 -10.10
N ALA A 83 9.06 14.45 -9.24
CA ALA A 83 7.80 13.71 -9.31
C ALA A 83 6.58 14.64 -9.10
N ILE A 84 6.61 15.51 -8.09
CA ILE A 84 5.54 16.47 -7.82
C ILE A 84 5.31 17.38 -9.03
N LYS A 85 6.37 17.98 -9.57
CA LYS A 85 6.26 18.93 -10.68
C LYS A 85 5.97 18.24 -12.01
N GLY A 86 6.78 17.23 -12.36
CA GLY A 86 6.81 16.65 -13.70
C GLY A 86 5.80 15.51 -13.90
N ILE A 87 5.24 14.96 -12.81
CA ILE A 87 4.28 13.86 -12.91
C ILE A 87 2.96 14.26 -12.24
N TYR A 88 2.95 14.56 -10.94
CA TYR A 88 1.70 14.82 -10.22
C TYR A 88 1.00 16.07 -10.75
N GLY A 89 1.74 17.17 -10.89
CA GLY A 89 1.21 18.41 -11.43
C GLY A 89 0.81 18.30 -12.90
N GLU A 90 1.68 17.70 -13.73
CA GLU A 90 1.46 17.57 -15.16
C GLU A 90 0.24 16.71 -15.51
N TYR A 91 0.10 15.57 -14.81
CA TYR A 91 -1.02 14.66 -15.06
C TYR A 91 -2.23 14.91 -14.15
N GLY A 92 -2.18 15.90 -13.25
CA GLY A 92 -3.27 16.21 -12.33
C GLY A 92 -3.67 15.01 -11.46
N ILE A 93 -2.68 14.40 -10.79
CA ILE A 93 -2.86 13.18 -10.00
C ILE A 93 -3.56 13.52 -8.68
N LYS A 94 -4.81 13.13 -8.53
CA LYS A 94 -5.60 13.36 -7.33
C LYS A 94 -5.69 12.14 -6.42
N SER A 95 -5.85 10.97 -6.99
CA SER A 95 -6.07 9.71 -6.28
C SER A 95 -4.90 8.78 -6.52
N LEU A 96 -4.21 8.35 -5.47
CA LEU A 96 -2.96 7.61 -5.64
C LEU A 96 -2.64 6.66 -4.49
N ASN A 97 -1.81 5.66 -4.81
CA ASN A 97 -1.13 4.81 -3.84
C ASN A 97 0.34 5.19 -3.75
N HIS A 98 0.82 5.44 -2.55
CA HIS A 98 2.24 5.58 -2.26
C HIS A 98 2.83 4.24 -1.77
N GLY A 99 3.98 3.89 -2.32
CA GLY A 99 4.83 2.86 -1.72
C GLY A 99 5.41 3.34 -0.38
N ILE A 100 5.98 2.41 0.36
CA ILE A 100 6.47 2.64 1.73
C ILE A 100 7.94 3.10 1.80
N GLY A 101 8.55 3.47 0.67
CA GLY A 101 9.97 3.85 0.60
C GLY A 101 10.25 5.29 1.04
N PHE A 102 11.54 5.64 1.17
CA PHE A 102 11.99 6.99 1.47
C PHE A 102 11.64 7.99 0.37
N ASP A 103 11.59 7.57 -0.89
CA ASP A 103 11.22 8.43 -2.00
C ASP A 103 9.80 8.96 -1.85
N THR A 104 8.85 8.10 -1.49
CA THR A 104 7.46 8.48 -1.26
C THR A 104 7.29 9.26 0.03
N ALA A 105 8.03 8.94 1.09
CA ALA A 105 8.07 9.74 2.31
C ALA A 105 8.58 11.17 2.04
N ALA A 106 9.60 11.31 1.20
CA ALA A 106 10.07 12.64 0.77
C ALA A 106 8.98 13.42 0.02
N ILE A 107 8.24 12.77 -0.90
CA ILE A 107 7.11 13.39 -1.61
C ILE A 107 6.05 13.88 -0.61
N GLU A 108 5.66 13.04 0.34
CA GLU A 108 4.66 13.37 1.35
C GLU A 108 5.01 14.62 2.15
N LEU A 109 6.29 14.72 2.57
CA LEU A 109 6.80 15.88 3.31
C LEU A 109 6.95 17.14 2.44
N LEU A 110 7.12 16.99 1.12
CA LEU A 110 7.25 18.09 0.18
C LEU A 110 5.89 18.68 -0.25
N LEU A 111 4.78 17.97 -0.05
CA LEU A 111 3.46 18.47 -0.43
C LEU A 111 3.15 19.81 0.25
N PRO A 112 3.22 19.95 1.60
CA PRO A 112 2.86 21.19 2.28
C PRO A 112 3.92 22.31 2.17
N THR A 113 4.99 22.09 1.46
CA THR A 113 6.06 23.09 1.21
C THR A 113 6.21 23.35 -0.27
N TYR A 114 7.04 22.59 -0.97
CA TYR A 114 7.30 22.75 -2.39
C TYR A 114 6.03 22.66 -3.25
N GLY A 115 5.12 21.75 -2.92
CA GLY A 115 3.83 21.64 -3.60
C GLY A 115 2.99 22.90 -3.47
N GLU A 116 2.98 23.55 -2.30
CA GLU A 116 2.29 24.83 -2.11
C GLU A 116 2.94 25.97 -2.91
N GLU A 117 4.26 26.04 -2.94
CA GLU A 117 4.99 27.02 -3.78
C GLU A 117 4.63 26.88 -5.26
N LEU A 118 4.38 25.68 -5.74
CA LEU A 118 3.89 25.41 -7.08
C LEU A 118 2.39 25.70 -7.28
N GLY A 119 1.67 26.06 -6.24
CA GLY A 119 0.22 26.30 -6.29
C GLY A 119 -0.62 25.04 -6.61
N LEU A 120 -0.18 23.87 -6.16
CA LEU A 120 -0.76 22.58 -6.50
C LEU A 120 -1.78 22.06 -5.45
N LYS A 121 -1.88 22.70 -4.28
CA LYS A 121 -2.85 22.32 -3.24
C LYS A 121 -4.28 22.28 -3.78
N GLY A 122 -5.02 21.22 -3.45
CA GLY A 122 -6.37 20.96 -3.95
C GLY A 122 -6.44 20.50 -5.42
N LYS A 123 -5.31 20.50 -6.14
CA LYS A 123 -5.24 20.06 -7.53
C LYS A 123 -4.67 18.66 -7.68
N ILE A 124 -3.81 18.26 -6.75
CA ILE A 124 -3.15 16.95 -6.71
C ILE A 124 -3.20 16.36 -5.30
N CYS A 125 -2.99 15.06 -5.17
CA CYS A 125 -2.77 14.37 -3.90
C CYS A 125 -3.88 14.60 -2.86
N THR A 126 -5.13 14.56 -3.28
CA THR A 126 -6.26 14.77 -2.36
C THR A 126 -6.75 13.47 -1.74
N ASN A 127 -6.56 12.34 -2.41
CA ASN A 127 -7.09 11.05 -1.98
C ASN A 127 -6.01 9.97 -2.05
N PHE A 128 -5.78 9.27 -0.96
CA PHE A 128 -4.73 8.25 -0.88
C PHE A 128 -5.29 6.87 -0.56
N ILE A 129 -4.58 5.87 -1.05
CA ILE A 129 -4.70 4.48 -0.65
C ILE A 129 -3.31 4.05 -0.19
N LEU A 130 -3.11 3.94 1.12
CA LEU A 130 -1.79 3.63 1.71
C LEU A 130 -1.94 3.16 3.16
N ASN A 131 -0.85 2.66 3.74
CA ASN A 131 -0.74 2.53 5.18
C ASN A 131 -0.59 3.92 5.82
N PRO A 132 -1.16 4.17 7.02
CA PRO A 132 -1.04 5.46 7.68
C PRO A 132 0.41 5.73 8.08
N HIS A 133 1.00 6.77 7.53
CA HIS A 133 2.41 7.10 7.74
C HIS A 133 2.60 8.37 8.57
N PRO A 134 3.55 8.41 9.51
CA PRO A 134 3.90 9.67 10.17
C PRO A 134 4.33 10.79 9.21
N SER A 135 4.97 10.46 8.09
CA SER A 135 5.35 11.41 7.05
C SER A 135 4.17 12.09 6.35
N MET A 136 2.96 11.51 6.42
CA MET A 136 1.73 12.12 5.91
C MET A 136 1.11 13.17 6.84
N ILE A 137 1.44 13.14 8.12
CA ILE A 137 0.81 14.04 9.11
C ILE A 137 0.92 15.52 8.71
N PRO A 138 2.08 16.03 8.28
CA PRO A 138 2.18 17.44 7.85
C PRO A 138 1.25 17.78 6.67
N ALA A 139 1.09 16.89 5.71
CA ALA A 139 0.19 17.10 4.59
C ALA A 139 -1.29 17.04 5.01
N ILE A 140 -1.63 16.15 5.94
CA ILE A 140 -2.99 16.06 6.49
C ILE A 140 -3.33 17.32 7.28
N GLU A 141 -2.46 17.71 8.22
CA GLU A 141 -2.70 18.88 9.10
C GLU A 141 -2.70 20.21 8.35
N SER A 142 -2.01 20.29 7.22
CA SER A 142 -2.06 21.45 6.33
C SER A 142 -3.27 21.46 5.38
N GLY A 143 -4.11 20.43 5.43
CA GLY A 143 -5.32 20.35 4.61
C GLY A 143 -5.07 20.02 3.13
N TRP A 144 -4.01 19.26 2.83
CA TRP A 144 -3.77 18.72 1.50
C TRP A 144 -4.63 17.52 1.18
N VAL A 145 -4.89 16.69 2.19
CA VAL A 145 -5.50 15.39 2.05
C VAL A 145 -6.96 15.45 2.46
N GLU A 146 -7.83 14.97 1.60
CA GLU A 146 -9.27 14.90 1.82
C GLU A 146 -9.71 13.53 2.34
N SER A 147 -9.04 12.47 1.90
CA SER A 147 -9.34 11.11 2.37
C SER A 147 -8.17 10.15 2.25
N ILE A 148 -8.11 9.20 3.17
CA ILE A 148 -7.16 8.09 3.16
C ILE A 148 -7.90 6.78 3.38
N HIS A 149 -7.72 5.84 2.46
CA HIS A 149 -8.13 4.45 2.60
C HIS A 149 -6.92 3.61 2.98
N CYS A 150 -6.94 3.01 4.16
CA CYS A 150 -5.81 2.25 4.68
C CYS A 150 -5.84 0.78 4.26
N PHE A 151 -4.69 0.23 3.94
CA PHE A 151 -4.51 -1.22 3.77
C PHE A 151 -4.28 -1.93 5.10
N GLY A 152 -3.63 -1.28 6.04
CA GLY A 152 -3.26 -1.83 7.33
C GLY A 152 -2.86 -0.74 8.32
N GLY A 153 -2.31 -1.16 9.46
CA GLY A 153 -1.82 -0.28 10.51
C GLY A 153 -0.34 0.07 10.35
N GLU A 154 0.07 1.07 11.08
CA GLU A 154 1.47 1.44 11.30
C GLU A 154 1.66 1.71 12.79
N LEU A 155 2.75 1.24 13.37
CA LEU A 155 3.03 1.41 14.78
C LEU A 155 3.04 2.90 15.18
N GLY A 156 2.31 3.23 16.25
CA GLY A 156 2.22 4.59 16.75
C GLY A 156 1.23 5.51 16.01
N MET A 157 0.50 4.97 15.01
CA MET A 157 -0.50 5.75 14.26
C MET A 157 -1.94 5.51 14.71
N ASP A 158 -2.18 4.53 15.57
CA ASP A 158 -3.54 4.09 15.94
C ASP A 158 -4.40 5.22 16.52
N GLU A 159 -3.84 5.96 17.47
CA GLU A 159 -4.54 7.08 18.11
C GLU A 159 -4.79 8.23 17.13
N TYR A 160 -3.81 8.54 16.30
CA TYR A 160 -3.95 9.58 15.28
C TYR A 160 -5.02 9.24 14.26
N VAL A 161 -5.01 8.00 13.75
CA VAL A 161 -6.03 7.50 12.80
C VAL A 161 -7.42 7.56 13.42
N ALA A 162 -7.56 7.09 14.67
CA ALA A 162 -8.85 7.14 15.38
C ALA A 162 -9.36 8.57 15.59
N ALA A 163 -8.47 9.52 15.85
CA ALA A 163 -8.82 10.92 16.04
C ALA A 163 -9.17 11.67 14.73
N ARG A 164 -8.77 11.14 13.58
CA ARG A 164 -8.94 11.76 12.26
C ARG A 164 -9.88 10.96 11.36
N SER A 165 -11.04 10.58 11.89
CA SER A 165 -12.10 9.92 11.13
C SER A 165 -12.70 10.79 10.00
N ASP A 166 -12.40 12.08 10.00
CA ASP A 166 -12.67 13.00 8.91
C ASP A 166 -11.81 12.75 7.66
N ILE A 167 -10.62 12.17 7.85
CA ILE A 167 -9.64 11.86 6.80
C ILE A 167 -9.53 10.36 6.54
N PHE A 168 -9.38 9.57 7.62
CA PHE A 168 -9.26 8.13 7.50
C PHE A 168 -10.63 7.48 7.47
N PHE A 169 -10.92 6.80 6.37
CA PHE A 169 -12.18 6.07 6.28
C PHE A 169 -12.19 4.91 7.27
N VAL A 170 -13.13 4.93 8.17
CA VAL A 170 -13.34 3.93 9.20
C VAL A 170 -14.68 3.25 8.95
N GLY A 171 -14.72 1.93 8.99
CA GLY A 171 -15.96 1.18 8.81
C GLY A 171 -16.95 1.37 9.96
N PRO A 172 -18.22 0.96 9.79
CA PRO A 172 -19.25 1.09 10.82
C PRO A 172 -18.92 0.38 12.14
N ASP A 173 -18.05 -0.62 12.07
CA ASP A 173 -17.57 -1.40 13.22
C ASP A 173 -16.33 -0.78 13.89
N GLY A 174 -15.95 0.44 13.49
CA GLY A 174 -14.75 1.12 13.97
C GLY A 174 -13.44 0.57 13.40
N SER A 175 -13.50 -0.36 12.43
CA SER A 175 -12.31 -0.90 11.80
C SER A 175 -12.02 -0.25 10.46
N MET A 176 -10.77 -0.33 10.01
CA MET A 176 -10.40 -0.02 8.64
C MET A 176 -10.53 -1.22 7.69
N ARG A 177 -10.95 -2.36 8.21
CA ARG A 177 -11.03 -3.61 7.47
C ARG A 177 -12.04 -3.59 6.33
N SER A 178 -13.15 -2.90 6.51
CA SER A 178 -14.17 -2.72 5.47
C SER A 178 -13.65 -1.97 4.24
N ASN A 179 -12.55 -1.25 4.39
CA ASN A 179 -11.91 -0.54 3.29
C ASN A 179 -11.13 -1.44 2.38
N ARG A 180 -10.77 -2.63 2.82
CA ARG A 180 -9.86 -3.46 2.09
C ARG A 180 -10.37 -3.86 0.71
N ALA A 181 -11.56 -4.43 0.63
CA ALA A 181 -12.18 -4.77 -0.64
C ALA A 181 -12.39 -3.51 -1.49
N PHE A 182 -12.81 -2.42 -0.85
CA PHE A 182 -12.97 -1.13 -1.51
C PHE A 182 -11.65 -0.57 -2.00
N SER A 183 -10.60 -0.58 -1.18
CA SER A 183 -9.26 -0.09 -1.56
C SER A 183 -8.65 -0.92 -2.69
N GLN A 184 -8.82 -2.23 -2.65
CA GLN A 184 -8.36 -3.10 -3.73
C GLN A 184 -9.11 -2.82 -5.04
N THR A 185 -10.41 -2.64 -4.97
CA THR A 185 -11.24 -2.31 -6.12
C THR A 185 -10.92 -0.90 -6.62
N ALA A 186 -10.91 0.08 -5.74
CA ALA A 186 -10.58 1.46 -6.05
C ALA A 186 -9.16 1.59 -6.61
N GLY A 187 -8.20 0.87 -6.05
CA GLY A 187 -6.82 0.84 -6.52
C GLY A 187 -6.69 0.44 -8.00
N HIS A 188 -7.62 -0.35 -8.52
CA HIS A 188 -7.60 -0.74 -9.92
C HIS A 188 -8.37 0.20 -10.86
N TYR A 189 -9.44 0.84 -10.37
CA TYR A 189 -10.35 1.59 -11.21
C TYR A 189 -10.43 3.08 -10.90
N ALA A 190 -10.31 3.46 -9.65
CA ALA A 190 -10.45 4.84 -9.21
C ALA A 190 -9.11 5.54 -9.00
N ILE A 191 -8.01 4.81 -8.89
CA ILE A 191 -6.70 5.39 -8.63
C ILE A 191 -6.08 5.98 -9.89
N ASP A 192 -5.57 7.19 -9.78
CA ASP A 192 -4.85 7.83 -10.88
C ASP A 192 -3.44 7.26 -11.04
N MET A 193 -2.77 6.95 -9.92
CA MET A 193 -1.38 6.56 -9.98
C MET A 193 -0.98 5.65 -8.80
N PHE A 194 -0.13 4.67 -9.11
CA PHE A 194 0.73 4.02 -8.15
C PHE A 194 2.16 4.54 -8.31
N ILE A 195 2.83 4.86 -7.21
CA ILE A 195 4.23 5.22 -7.22
C ILE A 195 5.00 4.50 -6.12
N GLY A 196 6.17 3.99 -6.44
CA GLY A 196 7.04 3.30 -5.50
C GLY A 196 8.48 3.25 -6.00
N GLY A 197 9.40 2.85 -5.10
CA GLY A 197 10.80 2.61 -5.43
C GLY A 197 11.00 1.22 -6.01
N THR A 198 12.01 1.09 -6.88
CA THR A 198 12.47 -0.20 -7.41
C THR A 198 13.99 -0.27 -7.40
N LEU A 199 14.53 -1.48 -7.45
CA LEU A 199 15.99 -1.68 -7.47
C LEU A 199 16.54 -1.75 -8.88
N GLN A 200 15.79 -2.35 -9.82
CA GLN A 200 16.21 -2.48 -11.21
C GLN A 200 15.03 -2.28 -12.16
N ILE A 201 15.31 -1.72 -13.32
CA ILE A 201 14.39 -1.58 -14.45
C ILE A 201 15.15 -2.00 -15.72
N ASP A 202 14.50 -2.79 -16.57
CA ASP A 202 15.01 -3.18 -17.88
C ASP A 202 14.42 -2.31 -19.02
N PRO A 203 14.93 -2.42 -20.27
CA PRO A 203 14.44 -1.63 -21.40
C PRO A 203 12.98 -1.90 -21.78
N TYR A 204 12.40 -3.00 -21.31
CA TYR A 204 11.00 -3.36 -21.55
C TYR A 204 10.05 -2.81 -20.50
N GLY A 205 10.58 -2.07 -19.50
CA GLY A 205 9.79 -1.54 -18.38
C GLY A 205 9.49 -2.55 -17.29
N ASN A 206 10.08 -3.74 -17.33
CA ASN A 206 9.99 -4.65 -16.19
C ASN A 206 10.81 -4.08 -15.03
N SER A 207 10.29 -4.21 -13.82
CA SER A 207 10.96 -3.74 -12.61
C SER A 207 11.09 -4.84 -11.57
N SER A 208 12.12 -4.74 -10.74
CA SER A 208 12.38 -5.71 -9.68
C SER A 208 12.87 -5.06 -8.40
N THR A 209 12.37 -5.55 -7.27
CA THR A 209 12.89 -5.26 -5.94
C THR A 209 13.81 -6.35 -5.41
N ALA A 210 14.15 -7.36 -6.25
CA ALA A 210 15.11 -8.40 -5.96
C ALA A 210 16.29 -8.30 -6.93
N THR A 211 17.51 -8.33 -6.38
CA THR A 211 18.77 -8.40 -7.12
C THR A 211 19.59 -9.56 -6.60
N ALA A 212 20.69 -9.89 -7.28
CA ALA A 212 21.56 -11.00 -6.89
C ALA A 212 22.01 -10.98 -5.40
N ASN A 213 22.09 -9.81 -4.82
CA ASN A 213 22.60 -9.60 -3.46
C ASN A 213 21.66 -8.82 -2.53
N ARG A 214 20.46 -8.49 -2.97
CA ARG A 214 19.51 -7.72 -2.16
C ARG A 214 18.07 -7.99 -2.54
N VAL A 215 17.24 -8.14 -1.52
CA VAL A 215 15.78 -8.04 -1.65
C VAL A 215 15.34 -6.83 -0.84
N ALA A 216 14.64 -5.91 -1.47
CA ALA A 216 14.13 -4.72 -0.83
C ALA A 216 12.63 -4.58 -1.09
N GLY A 217 11.87 -4.59 -0.01
CA GLY A 217 10.44 -4.31 -0.01
C GLY A 217 9.59 -5.40 -0.66
N PHE A 218 8.41 -5.54 -0.13
CA PHE A 218 7.35 -6.34 -0.75
C PHE A 218 6.33 -5.45 -1.44
N GLY A 219 6.62 -4.19 -1.63
CA GLY A 219 5.72 -3.13 -2.01
C GLY A 219 4.47 -3.50 -2.76
N GLY A 220 3.47 -2.68 -2.71
CA GLY A 220 2.25 -2.83 -3.48
C GLY A 220 2.50 -2.90 -4.98
N ALA A 221 3.67 -2.46 -5.49
CA ALA A 221 4.00 -2.45 -6.90
C ALA A 221 3.73 -3.79 -7.62
N PRO A 222 4.17 -4.93 -7.12
CA PRO A 222 3.83 -6.22 -7.71
C PRO A 222 2.34 -6.55 -7.70
N ASN A 223 1.57 -5.91 -6.83
CA ASN A 223 0.15 -6.18 -6.63
C ASN A 223 -0.77 -5.14 -7.26
N MET A 224 -0.27 -3.94 -7.54
CA MET A 224 -1.08 -2.75 -7.85
C MET A 224 -0.97 -2.29 -9.30
N GLY A 225 -0.69 -3.15 -10.24
CA GLY A 225 -0.87 -2.77 -11.63
C GLY A 225 0.33 -2.86 -12.56
N CYS A 226 1.39 -3.56 -12.17
CA CYS A 226 2.54 -3.73 -13.06
C CYS A 226 2.27 -4.68 -14.22
N ASP A 227 1.47 -5.71 -14.02
CA ASP A 227 1.07 -6.64 -15.08
C ASP A 227 -0.38 -7.10 -14.89
N PRO A 228 -1.31 -6.66 -15.73
CA PRO A 228 -2.69 -7.08 -15.63
C PRO A 228 -2.92 -8.57 -15.91
N LYS A 229 -1.96 -9.30 -16.42
CA LYS A 229 -2.12 -10.73 -16.75
C LYS A 229 -1.40 -11.68 -15.78
N GLY A 230 -0.39 -11.23 -15.08
CA GLY A 230 0.50 -12.07 -14.29
C GLY A 230 0.31 -12.00 -12.77
N ARG A 231 -0.58 -11.18 -12.26
CA ARG A 231 -0.68 -10.91 -10.81
C ARG A 231 -1.95 -11.46 -10.19
N ARG A 232 -1.90 -11.71 -8.89
CA ARG A 232 -3.05 -12.24 -8.12
C ARG A 232 -4.34 -11.44 -8.26
N HIS A 233 -4.23 -10.13 -8.57
CA HIS A 233 -5.37 -9.25 -8.78
C HIS A 233 -5.79 -9.14 -10.23
N SER A 234 -5.17 -9.87 -11.12
CA SER A 234 -5.38 -9.82 -12.57
C SER A 234 -5.99 -11.11 -13.09
N SER A 235 -6.79 -11.78 -12.28
CA SER A 235 -7.56 -12.91 -12.74
C SER A 235 -8.54 -12.47 -13.83
N GLU A 236 -8.95 -13.41 -14.68
CA GLU A 236 -9.93 -13.15 -15.72
C GLU A 236 -11.23 -12.57 -15.15
N ALA A 237 -11.67 -13.07 -14.00
CA ALA A 237 -12.81 -12.53 -13.28
C ALA A 237 -12.62 -11.06 -12.86
N TRP A 238 -11.40 -10.68 -12.47
CA TRP A 238 -11.07 -9.30 -12.10
C TRP A 238 -11.04 -8.37 -13.31
N LEU A 239 -10.51 -8.82 -14.45
CA LEU A 239 -10.54 -8.06 -15.69
C LEU A 239 -11.98 -7.86 -16.21
N LYS A 240 -12.80 -8.90 -16.14
CA LYS A 240 -14.24 -8.80 -16.45
C LYS A 240 -14.96 -7.82 -15.53
N CYS A 241 -14.62 -7.78 -14.24
CA CYS A 241 -15.18 -6.81 -13.30
C CYS A 241 -14.95 -5.36 -13.76
N GLY A 242 -13.79 -5.07 -14.37
CA GLY A 242 -13.51 -3.76 -14.96
C GLY A 242 -14.34 -3.42 -16.17
N GLU A 243 -14.62 -4.40 -17.02
CA GLU A 243 -15.50 -4.24 -18.17
C GLU A 243 -16.95 -4.02 -17.73
N GLU A 244 -17.43 -4.83 -16.78
CA GLU A 244 -18.77 -4.69 -16.19
C GLU A 244 -18.97 -3.35 -15.46
N TYR A 245 -17.93 -2.78 -14.87
CA TYR A 245 -17.99 -1.46 -14.25
C TYR A 245 -18.33 -0.37 -15.27
N GLY A 246 -17.82 -0.49 -16.50
CA GLY A 246 -18.15 0.42 -17.58
C GLY A 246 -19.63 0.37 -17.99
N VAL A 247 -20.25 -0.81 -17.91
CA VAL A 247 -21.69 -0.96 -18.15
C VAL A 247 -22.49 -0.38 -16.99
N LYS A 248 -22.08 -0.61 -15.75
CA LYS A 248 -22.75 -0.05 -14.55
C LYS A 248 -22.66 1.46 -14.47
N GLU A 249 -21.58 2.05 -14.95
CA GLU A 249 -21.44 3.52 -15.02
C GLU A 249 -22.53 4.16 -15.89
N ALA A 250 -22.91 3.52 -16.96
CA ALA A 250 -24.01 3.97 -17.81
C ALA A 250 -25.38 3.86 -17.13
N MET A 251 -25.54 2.94 -16.16
CA MET A 251 -26.79 2.72 -15.42
C MET A 251 -26.92 3.60 -14.18
N TRP A 252 -25.83 3.91 -13.50
CA TRP A 252 -25.85 4.51 -12.15
C TRP A 252 -25.19 5.89 -12.08
N GLY A 253 -24.76 6.41 -13.19
CA GLY A 253 -24.06 7.69 -13.26
C GLY A 253 -22.54 7.57 -13.23
N PRO A 254 -21.85 8.70 -13.30
CA PRO A 254 -20.39 8.69 -13.47
C PRO A 254 -19.68 8.03 -12.29
N VAL A 255 -18.95 6.97 -12.56
CA VAL A 255 -18.00 6.36 -11.64
C VAL A 255 -16.62 6.90 -11.98
N HIS A 256 -15.91 7.40 -10.97
CA HIS A 256 -14.55 7.89 -11.18
C HIS A 256 -13.65 6.77 -11.71
N ARG A 257 -13.02 7.03 -12.84
CA ARG A 257 -11.98 6.17 -13.41
C ARG A 257 -10.64 6.86 -13.27
N GLY A 258 -9.75 6.22 -12.53
CA GLY A 258 -8.39 6.68 -12.39
C GLY A 258 -7.59 6.53 -13.69
N LYS A 259 -6.51 7.30 -13.80
CA LYS A 259 -5.58 7.25 -14.95
C LYS A 259 -4.74 5.98 -15.00
N ARG A 260 -4.63 5.28 -13.87
CA ARG A 260 -3.89 4.02 -13.71
C ARG A 260 -2.43 4.10 -14.17
N LEU A 261 -1.78 5.20 -13.86
CA LEU A 261 -0.35 5.36 -14.12
C LEU A 261 0.46 4.54 -13.09
N VAL A 262 1.51 3.90 -13.55
CA VAL A 262 2.49 3.23 -12.69
C VAL A 262 3.81 3.96 -12.83
N VAL A 263 4.31 4.47 -11.71
CA VAL A 263 5.58 5.20 -11.65
C VAL A 263 6.56 4.43 -10.78
N GLN A 264 7.73 4.16 -11.32
CA GLN A 264 8.83 3.53 -10.61
C GLN A 264 9.95 4.53 -10.42
N LEU A 265 10.31 4.79 -9.16
CA LEU A 265 11.45 5.62 -8.82
C LEU A 265 12.68 4.73 -8.69
N ALA A 266 13.67 4.97 -9.54
CA ALA A 266 14.92 4.23 -9.53
C ALA A 266 16.09 5.20 -9.49
N GLU A 267 17.17 4.81 -8.81
CA GLU A 267 18.45 5.48 -8.88
C GLU A 267 19.27 4.87 -10.03
N THR A 268 19.98 5.73 -10.77
CA THR A 268 20.86 5.26 -11.85
C THR A 268 21.90 4.27 -11.31
N PHE A 269 22.45 4.58 -10.15
CA PHE A 269 23.33 3.70 -9.40
C PHE A 269 22.95 3.70 -7.93
N ARG A 270 23.03 2.54 -7.32
CA ARG A 270 22.87 2.32 -5.89
C ARG A 270 24.24 2.15 -5.22
N GLU A 271 24.23 1.78 -3.96
CA GLU A 271 25.44 1.50 -3.19
C GLU A 271 26.46 0.68 -4.02
N LYS A 272 27.74 1.02 -3.92
CA LYS A 272 28.83 0.35 -4.65
C LYS A 272 28.65 0.30 -6.17
N LEU A 273 28.00 1.30 -6.73
CA LEU A 273 27.77 1.44 -8.16
C LEU A 273 26.92 0.30 -8.78
N ALA A 274 26.05 -0.33 -8.01
CA ALA A 274 25.09 -1.29 -8.54
C ALA A 274 24.09 -0.56 -9.47
N PRO A 275 23.97 -0.95 -10.75
CA PRO A 275 23.12 -0.22 -11.69
C PRO A 275 21.63 -0.44 -11.37
N GLY A 276 20.85 0.63 -11.46
CA GLY A 276 19.39 0.58 -11.41
C GLY A 276 18.77 0.28 -12.77
N PHE A 277 19.45 0.65 -13.87
CA PHE A 277 19.03 0.35 -15.23
C PHE A 277 19.91 -0.77 -15.79
N VAL A 278 19.29 -1.89 -16.17
CA VAL A 278 19.99 -3.12 -16.60
C VAL A 278 19.37 -3.65 -17.89
N GLU A 279 20.12 -4.41 -18.69
CA GLU A 279 19.61 -5.04 -19.88
C GLU A 279 18.67 -6.23 -19.55
N GLU A 280 18.97 -6.98 -18.49
CA GLU A 280 18.15 -8.07 -17.97
C GLU A 280 18.10 -7.98 -16.44
N LEU A 281 16.93 -8.17 -15.86
CA LEU A 281 16.76 -8.16 -14.40
C LEU A 281 17.45 -9.34 -13.74
N ASP A 282 18.19 -9.11 -12.66
CA ASP A 282 18.77 -10.19 -11.83
C ASP A 282 17.72 -11.21 -11.37
N ALA A 283 16.49 -10.75 -11.17
CA ALA A 283 15.37 -11.60 -10.77
C ALA A 283 15.11 -12.76 -11.75
N PHE A 284 15.33 -12.56 -13.06
CA PHE A 284 15.16 -13.63 -14.04
C PHE A 284 16.22 -14.76 -13.87
N ALA A 285 17.46 -14.36 -13.59
CA ALA A 285 18.52 -15.34 -13.29
C ALA A 285 18.26 -16.07 -11.96
N LEU A 286 17.77 -15.36 -10.95
CA LEU A 286 17.39 -15.95 -9.67
C LEU A 286 16.24 -16.95 -9.83
N ALA A 287 15.20 -16.62 -10.61
CA ALA A 287 14.07 -17.51 -10.86
C ALA A 287 14.51 -18.78 -11.61
N LYS A 288 15.37 -18.66 -12.63
CA LYS A 288 15.91 -19.84 -13.35
C LYS A 288 16.69 -20.77 -12.42
N ASN A 289 17.50 -20.21 -11.52
CA ASN A 289 18.32 -21.01 -10.58
C ASN A 289 17.48 -21.65 -9.47
N ALA A 290 16.34 -21.09 -9.14
CA ALA A 290 15.42 -21.63 -8.14
C ALA A 290 14.48 -22.72 -8.68
N ASN A 291 14.56 -23.04 -9.96
CA ASN A 291 13.63 -23.97 -10.63
C ASN A 291 12.14 -23.61 -10.41
N LEU A 292 11.85 -22.31 -10.39
CA LEU A 292 10.50 -21.74 -10.20
C LEU A 292 9.83 -21.50 -11.56
#